data_21441c1a89728534719c2dbd97b06395
#
_entry.id   21441c1a89728534719c2dbd97b06395
#
_cell.length_a   1.000
_cell.length_b   1.000
_cell.length_c   1.000
_cell.angle_alpha   90.00
_cell.angle_beta   90.00
_cell.angle_gamma   90.00
#
_symmetry.space_group_name_H-M   'P 1'
#
loop_
_entity.id
_entity.type
_entity.pdbx_description
1 polymer ?
#
loop_
_entity_poly.entity_id
_entity_poly.type
_entity_poly.pdbx_seq_one_letter_code
_entity_poly.pdbx_strand_id
1 'polypeptide(L)'
;ETEAMNCQAVAVDMPMGLSDEPNNEIDQELRKRLGERRSSLFPTPSSGVLSAQTYEEALERNREITGKGISIQAWNLVPQIRQVRNVVHPSDTDQFVECHPESSFAAMAENTLFSKKTEQGVIQRVELCEGFVPDLESVLCSLPQKCKMDDALDAFAAAWTAKRYVRGKSVIIGGRDYDKQGYPLRVII
;
A
#
# COMPACT_ATOMS: atom_id res chain seq x y z
N GLU A 1 -10.06 16.16 -0.11
CA GLU A 1 -11.30 15.36 -0.28
C GLU A 1 -11.97 15.62 -1.64
N THR A 2 -12.13 16.87 -2.05
CA THR A 2 -12.91 17.24 -3.26
C THR A 2 -12.28 16.75 -4.57
N GLU A 3 -10.95 16.73 -4.70
CA GLU A 3 -10.27 16.28 -5.91
C GLU A 3 -10.33 14.75 -6.10
N ALA A 4 -10.23 13.98 -5.01
CA ALA A 4 -10.32 12.53 -5.07
C ALA A 4 -11.69 12.02 -5.52
N MET A 5 -12.76 12.75 -5.19
CA MET A 5 -14.14 12.41 -5.60
C MET A 5 -14.39 12.50 -7.11
N ASN A 6 -13.55 13.24 -7.83
CA ASN A 6 -13.64 13.38 -9.30
C ASN A 6 -12.82 12.33 -10.06
N CYS A 7 -12.03 11.51 -9.38
CA CYS A 7 -11.25 10.43 -9.99
C CYS A 7 -12.08 9.16 -10.14
N GLN A 8 -11.86 8.42 -11.22
CA GLN A 8 -12.49 7.08 -11.41
C GLN A 8 -11.96 6.05 -10.41
N ALA A 9 -10.70 6.15 -10.02
CA ALA A 9 -10.11 5.39 -8.94
C ALA A 9 -8.97 6.15 -8.28
N VAL A 10 -8.76 5.88 -7.00
CA VAL A 10 -7.66 6.39 -6.17
C VAL A 10 -6.99 5.19 -5.51
N ALA A 11 -5.73 4.94 -5.83
CA ALA A 11 -4.96 3.92 -5.15
C ALA A 11 -4.25 4.51 -3.91
N VAL A 12 -4.36 3.82 -2.80
CA VAL A 12 -3.89 4.28 -1.49
C VAL A 12 -2.84 3.30 -0.98
N ASP A 13 -1.64 3.80 -0.66
CA ASP A 13 -0.56 3.01 -0.03
C ASP A 13 -0.82 2.90 1.49
N MET A 14 -1.93 2.25 1.83
CA MET A 14 -2.28 2.02 3.22
C MET A 14 -3.25 0.84 3.32
N PRO A 15 -3.04 -0.10 4.26
CA PRO A 15 -3.97 -1.18 4.50
C PRO A 15 -5.37 -0.65 4.86
N MET A 16 -6.38 -1.09 4.11
CA MET A 16 -7.78 -0.80 4.39
C MET A 16 -8.50 -2.00 4.95
N GLY A 17 -8.35 -3.16 4.34
CA GLY A 17 -8.87 -4.42 4.85
C GLY A 17 -7.87 -5.07 5.82
N LEU A 18 -8.31 -5.38 7.05
CA LEU A 18 -7.45 -5.92 8.10
C LEU A 18 -7.85 -7.35 8.44
N SER A 19 -6.99 -8.30 8.02
CA SER A 19 -7.21 -9.72 8.32
C SER A 19 -6.93 -10.04 9.77
N ASP A 20 -7.84 -10.77 10.41
CA ASP A 20 -7.66 -11.33 11.76
C ASP A 20 -7.10 -12.77 11.71
N GLU A 21 -6.77 -13.28 10.53
CA GLU A 21 -6.23 -14.61 10.37
C GLU A 21 -4.74 -14.69 10.75
N PRO A 22 -4.30 -15.78 11.42
CA PRO A 22 -2.90 -15.98 11.80
C PRO A 22 -1.93 -15.95 10.62
N ASN A 23 -2.39 -16.37 9.45
CA ASN A 23 -1.63 -16.39 8.21
C ASN A 23 -2.37 -15.57 7.15
N ASN A 24 -2.03 -14.29 7.06
CA ASN A 24 -2.56 -13.43 6.03
C ASN A 24 -2.02 -13.87 4.65
N GLU A 25 -2.88 -14.49 3.85
CA GLU A 25 -2.54 -15.02 2.52
C GLU A 25 -2.13 -13.90 1.55
N ILE A 26 -2.68 -12.70 1.72
CA ILE A 26 -2.35 -11.53 0.90
C ILE A 26 -0.90 -11.12 1.17
N ASP A 27 -0.51 -10.98 2.44
CA ASP A 27 0.87 -10.68 2.82
C ASP A 27 1.85 -11.74 2.30
N GLN A 28 1.46 -13.01 2.31
CA GLN A 28 2.29 -14.10 1.80
C GLN A 28 2.47 -14.02 0.29
N GLU A 29 1.40 -13.78 -0.46
CA GLU A 29 1.47 -13.66 -1.91
C GLU A 29 2.25 -12.41 -2.34
N LEU A 30 2.06 -11.27 -1.65
CA LEU A 30 2.85 -10.05 -1.86
C LEU A 30 4.34 -10.31 -1.62
N ARG A 31 4.71 -10.97 -0.51
CA ARG A 31 6.10 -11.32 -0.20
C ARG A 31 6.72 -12.23 -1.24
N LYS A 32 5.96 -13.19 -1.75
CA LYS A 32 6.40 -14.09 -2.82
C LYS A 32 6.70 -13.31 -4.10
N ARG A 33 5.84 -12.35 -4.47
CA ARG A 33 6.02 -11.50 -5.65
C ARG A 33 7.20 -10.54 -5.51
N LEU A 34 7.41 -10.00 -4.31
CA LEU A 34 8.53 -9.11 -4.02
C LEU A 34 9.89 -9.83 -4.00
N GLY A 35 9.93 -11.16 -3.83
CA GLY A 35 11.16 -11.94 -3.85
C GLY A 35 12.20 -11.42 -2.85
N GLU A 36 13.33 -10.92 -3.33
CA GLU A 36 14.39 -10.33 -2.52
C GLU A 36 13.94 -9.07 -1.77
N ARG A 37 12.92 -8.37 -2.30
CA ARG A 37 12.37 -7.14 -1.69
C ARG A 37 11.28 -7.42 -0.65
N ARG A 38 10.99 -8.69 -0.32
CA ARG A 38 9.95 -9.10 0.67
C ARG A 38 10.04 -8.42 2.03
N SER A 39 11.22 -7.95 2.43
CA SER A 39 11.42 -7.21 3.69
C SER A 39 10.87 -5.79 3.66
N SER A 40 10.49 -5.26 2.50
CA SER A 40 9.82 -3.96 2.40
C SER A 40 8.35 -4.02 2.82
N LEU A 41 7.75 -5.21 2.85
CA LEU A 41 6.38 -5.41 3.31
C LEU A 41 6.35 -5.69 4.81
N PHE A 42 5.77 -4.79 5.58
CA PHE A 42 5.44 -5.04 6.99
C PHE A 42 4.17 -5.87 7.08
N PRO A 43 4.09 -6.82 8.04
CA PRO A 43 2.86 -7.57 8.26
C PRO A 43 1.70 -6.62 8.57
N THR A 44 0.58 -6.81 7.88
CA THR A 44 -0.65 -6.06 8.13
C THR A 44 -1.13 -6.36 9.56
N PRO A 45 -1.43 -5.34 10.40
CA PRO A 45 -1.94 -5.56 11.74
C PRO A 45 -3.35 -6.16 11.71
N SER A 46 -3.74 -6.89 12.77
CA SER A 46 -5.13 -7.32 12.94
C SER A 46 -6.06 -6.15 13.24
N SER A 47 -7.35 -6.34 12.99
CA SER A 47 -8.37 -5.28 13.22
C SER A 47 -8.44 -4.81 14.67
N GLY A 48 -8.14 -5.69 15.64
CA GLY A 48 -8.15 -5.37 17.07
C GLY A 48 -7.10 -4.33 17.47
N VAL A 49 -6.02 -4.20 16.71
CA VAL A 49 -4.97 -3.20 16.96
C VAL A 49 -5.49 -1.77 16.80
N LEU A 50 -6.52 -1.55 15.99
CA LEU A 50 -7.09 -0.22 15.78
C LEU A 50 -7.67 0.43 17.05
N SER A 51 -8.02 -0.34 18.07
CA SER A 51 -8.53 0.19 19.34
C SER A 51 -7.45 0.37 20.41
N ALA A 52 -6.20 -0.10 20.16
CA ALA A 52 -5.10 0.04 21.10
C ALA A 52 -4.65 1.50 21.23
N GLN A 53 -4.26 1.91 22.45
CA GLN A 53 -3.74 3.25 22.72
C GLN A 53 -2.22 3.25 22.85
N THR A 54 -1.63 2.10 23.21
CA THR A 54 -0.19 1.93 23.37
C THR A 54 0.32 0.78 22.50
N TYR A 55 1.64 0.75 22.29
CA TYR A 55 2.28 -0.36 21.57
C TYR A 55 2.12 -1.70 22.31
N GLU A 56 2.19 -1.68 23.64
CA GLU A 56 2.03 -2.87 24.48
C GLU A 56 0.63 -3.46 24.32
N GLU A 57 -0.41 -2.63 24.38
CA GLU A 57 -1.79 -3.07 24.09
C GLU A 57 -1.93 -3.64 22.66
N ALA A 58 -1.34 -2.96 21.69
CA ALA A 58 -1.37 -3.41 20.30
C ALA A 58 -0.70 -4.77 20.13
N LEU A 59 0.44 -4.97 20.81
CA LEU A 59 1.20 -6.22 20.79
C LEU A 59 0.39 -7.37 21.40
N GLU A 60 -0.25 -7.13 22.54
CA GLU A 60 -1.09 -8.11 23.22
C GLU A 60 -2.30 -8.49 22.36
N ARG A 61 -3.08 -7.50 21.90
CA ARG A 61 -4.25 -7.72 21.05
C ARG A 61 -3.92 -8.46 19.76
N ASN A 62 -2.82 -8.07 19.10
CA ASN A 62 -2.42 -8.76 17.87
C ASN A 62 -2.03 -10.22 18.14
N ARG A 63 -1.39 -10.51 19.30
CA ARG A 63 -1.06 -11.88 19.72
C ARG A 63 -2.30 -12.71 20.04
N GLU A 64 -3.26 -12.13 20.72
CA GLU A 64 -4.52 -12.82 21.05
C GLU A 64 -5.28 -13.21 19.77
N ILE A 65 -5.30 -12.34 18.77
CA ILE A 65 -6.06 -12.53 17.53
C ILE A 65 -5.31 -13.43 16.54
N THR A 66 -4.02 -13.17 16.31
CA THR A 66 -3.26 -13.81 15.22
C THR A 66 -2.21 -14.80 15.70
N GLY A 67 -1.98 -14.90 17.00
CA GLY A 67 -0.86 -15.66 17.57
C GLY A 67 0.51 -15.01 17.36
N LYS A 68 0.59 -13.83 16.74
CA LYS A 68 1.84 -13.13 16.37
C LYS A 68 1.90 -11.74 16.97
N GLY A 69 3.13 -11.28 17.28
CA GLY A 69 3.36 -9.90 17.65
C GLY A 69 3.20 -8.94 16.46
N ILE A 70 3.11 -7.66 16.77
CA ILE A 70 3.16 -6.57 15.78
C ILE A 70 4.54 -5.90 15.84
N SER A 71 5.11 -5.53 14.69
CA SER A 71 6.35 -4.75 14.65
C SER A 71 6.06 -3.28 15.00
N ILE A 72 7.08 -2.60 15.53
CA ILE A 72 6.97 -1.15 15.82
C ILE A 72 6.68 -0.34 14.54
N GLN A 73 7.18 -0.78 13.38
CA GLN A 73 6.91 -0.16 12.10
C GLN A 73 5.43 -0.29 11.72
N ALA A 74 4.83 -1.48 11.87
CA ALA A 74 3.40 -1.68 11.61
C ALA A 74 2.54 -0.91 12.62
N TRP A 75 2.95 -0.83 13.90
CA TRP A 75 2.27 0.02 14.89
C TRP A 75 2.27 1.49 14.50
N ASN A 76 3.40 2.00 13.99
CA ASN A 76 3.51 3.39 13.56
C ASN A 76 2.60 3.75 12.38
N LEU A 77 2.07 2.76 11.63
CA LEU A 77 1.08 2.98 10.57
C LEU A 77 -0.37 3.03 11.09
N VAL A 78 -0.63 2.57 12.31
CA VAL A 78 -2.00 2.49 12.85
C VAL A 78 -2.73 3.82 12.85
N PRO A 79 -2.11 4.98 13.20
CA PRO A 79 -2.77 6.27 13.10
C PRO A 79 -3.23 6.60 11.68
N GLN A 80 -2.42 6.31 10.66
CA GLN A 80 -2.73 6.53 9.25
C GLN A 80 -3.83 5.57 8.76
N ILE A 81 -3.79 4.30 9.16
CA ILE A 81 -4.86 3.34 8.88
C ILE A 81 -6.20 3.84 9.43
N ARG A 82 -6.23 4.33 10.69
CA ARG A 82 -7.43 4.94 11.27
C ARG A 82 -7.91 6.14 10.47
N GLN A 83 -7.00 7.03 10.03
CA GLN A 83 -7.35 8.20 9.23
C GLN A 83 -7.98 7.81 7.90
N VAL A 84 -7.39 6.85 7.19
CA VAL A 84 -7.94 6.35 5.92
C VAL A 84 -9.33 5.77 6.13
N ARG A 85 -9.51 4.90 7.14
CA ARG A 85 -10.81 4.26 7.45
C ARG A 85 -11.87 5.23 7.99
N ASN A 86 -11.49 6.41 8.46
CA ASN A 86 -12.43 7.47 8.83
C ASN A 86 -12.95 8.25 7.62
N VAL A 87 -12.23 8.23 6.49
CA VAL A 87 -12.56 8.97 5.27
C VAL A 87 -13.13 8.05 4.19
N VAL A 88 -12.54 6.87 4.01
CA VAL A 88 -12.94 5.88 3.03
C VAL A 88 -13.81 4.84 3.72
N HIS A 89 -15.09 4.77 3.36
CA HIS A 89 -16.00 3.75 3.87
C HIS A 89 -15.96 2.46 3.05
N PRO A 90 -16.43 1.32 3.57
CA PRO A 90 -16.48 0.07 2.81
C PRO A 90 -17.22 0.18 1.46
N SER A 91 -18.25 1.04 1.37
CA SER A 91 -18.98 1.34 0.13
C SER A 91 -18.14 2.02 -0.95
N ASP A 92 -17.03 2.66 -0.56
CA ASP A 92 -16.21 3.47 -1.45
C ASP A 92 -15.02 2.68 -2.01
N THR A 93 -14.87 1.42 -1.59
CA THR A 93 -13.70 0.60 -1.90
C THR A 93 -13.60 0.17 -3.37
N ASP A 94 -14.63 0.39 -4.17
CA ASP A 94 -14.54 0.23 -5.63
C ASP A 94 -13.84 1.43 -6.30
N GLN A 95 -13.91 2.61 -5.66
CA GLN A 95 -13.18 3.80 -6.09
C GLN A 95 -11.83 3.94 -5.39
N PHE A 96 -11.80 3.69 -4.08
CA PHE A 96 -10.56 3.75 -3.28
C PHE A 96 -10.01 2.33 -3.10
N VAL A 97 -8.86 2.07 -3.68
CA VAL A 97 -8.27 0.74 -3.68
C VAL A 97 -6.93 0.73 -2.95
N GLU A 98 -6.71 -0.29 -2.14
CA GLU A 98 -5.42 -0.52 -1.49
C GLU A 98 -4.38 -0.92 -2.54
N CYS A 99 -3.21 -0.31 -2.50
CA CYS A 99 -2.04 -0.70 -3.29
C CYS A 99 -0.79 -0.77 -2.42
N HIS A 100 0.27 -1.37 -2.96
CA HIS A 100 1.59 -1.41 -2.36
C HIS A 100 2.62 -0.96 -3.40
N PRO A 101 3.16 0.27 -3.34
CA PRO A 101 4.01 0.87 -4.37
C PRO A 101 5.21 0.00 -4.77
N GLU A 102 5.87 -0.65 -3.82
CA GLU A 102 6.99 -1.55 -4.11
C GLU A 102 6.56 -2.75 -4.97
N SER A 103 5.34 -3.28 -4.76
CA SER A 103 4.77 -4.34 -5.59
C SER A 103 4.38 -3.82 -6.97
N SER A 104 3.93 -2.57 -7.06
CA SER A 104 3.64 -1.90 -8.33
C SER A 104 4.92 -1.69 -9.13
N PHE A 105 6.00 -1.21 -8.52
CA PHE A 105 7.30 -1.11 -9.16
C PHE A 105 7.85 -2.48 -9.59
N ALA A 106 7.70 -3.51 -8.77
CA ALA A 106 8.10 -4.86 -9.13
C ALA A 106 7.31 -5.39 -10.34
N ALA A 107 6.04 -4.97 -10.49
CA ALA A 107 5.22 -5.32 -11.64
C ALA A 107 5.54 -4.49 -12.91
N MET A 108 6.10 -3.28 -12.76
CA MET A 108 6.59 -2.46 -13.86
C MET A 108 7.93 -2.95 -14.39
N ALA A 109 8.79 -3.43 -13.47
CA ALA A 109 10.16 -3.80 -13.80
C ALA A 109 10.19 -5.14 -14.56
N GLU A 110 10.87 -5.16 -15.70
CA GLU A 110 11.15 -6.40 -16.45
C GLU A 110 12.23 -7.25 -15.77
N ASN A 111 13.06 -6.61 -14.95
CA ASN A 111 14.21 -7.20 -14.25
C ASN A 111 14.07 -7.01 -12.73
N THR A 112 15.08 -7.51 -11.98
CA THR A 112 15.14 -7.36 -10.52
C THR A 112 15.02 -5.88 -10.11
N LEU A 113 14.10 -5.60 -9.17
CA LEU A 113 13.92 -4.27 -8.59
C LEU A 113 14.98 -4.03 -7.51
N PHE A 114 15.82 -3.01 -7.71
CA PHE A 114 16.85 -2.62 -6.74
C PHE A 114 16.23 -1.93 -5.50
N SER A 115 17.00 -1.92 -4.42
CA SER A 115 16.58 -1.26 -3.18
C SER A 115 16.35 0.24 -3.37
N LYS A 116 15.19 0.76 -2.98
CA LYS A 116 14.91 2.22 -3.01
C LYS A 116 15.86 3.05 -2.14
N LYS A 117 16.66 2.40 -1.27
CA LYS A 117 17.69 3.04 -0.46
C LYS A 117 19.03 3.22 -1.18
N THR A 118 19.18 2.68 -2.38
CA THR A 118 20.35 2.83 -3.22
C THR A 118 20.08 3.81 -4.35
N GLU A 119 21.12 4.51 -4.82
CA GLU A 119 21.04 5.41 -5.97
C GLU A 119 20.48 4.68 -7.20
N GLN A 120 20.99 3.49 -7.48
CA GLN A 120 20.52 2.64 -8.59
C GLN A 120 19.01 2.31 -8.47
N GLY A 121 18.52 2.07 -7.25
CA GLY A 121 17.10 1.79 -7.03
C GLY A 121 16.21 3.02 -7.19
N VAL A 122 16.71 4.22 -6.88
CA VAL A 122 16.01 5.48 -7.16
C VAL A 122 15.97 5.74 -8.67
N ILE A 123 17.11 5.64 -9.36
CA ILE A 123 17.19 5.81 -10.82
C ILE A 123 16.23 4.86 -11.53
N GLN A 124 16.24 3.58 -11.19
CA GLN A 124 15.33 2.60 -11.78
C GLN A 124 13.86 2.99 -11.62
N ARG A 125 13.43 3.50 -10.45
CA ARG A 125 12.05 3.95 -10.24
C ARG A 125 11.70 5.20 -11.03
N VAL A 126 12.64 6.14 -11.18
CA VAL A 126 12.47 7.30 -12.06
C VAL A 126 12.25 6.85 -13.50
N GLU A 127 13.12 6.00 -14.05
CA GLU A 127 13.00 5.45 -15.40
C GLU A 127 11.65 4.73 -15.62
N LEU A 128 11.20 3.94 -14.64
CA LEU A 128 9.89 3.28 -14.69
C LEU A 128 8.74 4.29 -14.71
N CYS A 129 8.85 5.40 -13.95
CA CYS A 129 7.84 6.47 -13.95
C CYS A 129 7.82 7.26 -15.25
N GLU A 130 8.95 7.50 -15.90
CA GLU A 130 9.04 8.17 -17.21
C GLU A 130 8.20 7.48 -18.28
N GLY A 131 8.05 6.15 -18.19
CA GLY A 131 7.24 5.38 -19.11
C GLY A 131 5.73 5.72 -19.09
N PHE A 132 5.24 6.44 -18.07
CA PHE A 132 3.81 6.76 -17.95
C PHE A 132 3.46 8.13 -17.39
N VAL A 133 4.41 8.88 -16.85
CA VAL A 133 4.25 10.26 -16.36
C VAL A 133 4.82 11.21 -17.41
N PRO A 134 3.98 11.97 -18.13
CA PRO A 134 4.47 12.97 -19.07
C PRO A 134 5.28 14.04 -18.32
N ASP A 135 6.42 14.45 -18.87
CA ASP A 135 7.27 15.51 -18.33
C ASP A 135 7.59 15.33 -16.84
N LEU A 136 7.99 14.10 -16.48
CA LEU A 136 8.28 13.72 -15.08
C LEU A 136 9.31 14.66 -14.44
N GLU A 137 10.35 15.10 -15.18
CA GLU A 137 11.37 16.00 -14.66
C GLU A 137 10.75 17.32 -14.18
N SER A 138 9.90 17.94 -14.97
CA SER A 138 9.19 19.18 -14.59
C SER A 138 8.30 18.98 -13.38
N VAL A 139 7.59 17.83 -13.32
CA VAL A 139 6.75 17.47 -12.18
C VAL A 139 7.60 17.31 -10.91
N LEU A 140 8.71 16.60 -10.98
CA LEU A 140 9.63 16.41 -9.84
C LEU A 140 10.24 17.74 -9.36
N CYS A 141 10.60 18.62 -10.29
CA CYS A 141 11.10 19.97 -9.96
C CYS A 141 10.05 20.87 -9.31
N SER A 142 8.77 20.62 -9.54
CA SER A 142 7.64 21.39 -8.98
C SER A 142 7.20 20.91 -7.59
N LEU A 143 7.76 19.80 -7.10
CA LEU A 143 7.38 19.25 -5.81
C LEU A 143 7.68 20.23 -4.65
N PRO A 144 6.80 20.29 -3.63
CA PRO A 144 7.08 21.07 -2.43
C PRO A 144 8.39 20.63 -1.77
N GLN A 145 9.16 21.57 -1.20
CA GLN A 145 10.44 21.28 -0.54
C GLN A 145 10.36 20.20 0.57
N LYS A 146 9.18 20.01 1.17
CA LYS A 146 8.93 18.99 2.21
C LYS A 146 8.63 17.60 1.64
N CYS A 147 8.34 17.49 0.34
CA CYS A 147 8.09 16.22 -0.31
C CYS A 147 9.41 15.49 -0.54
N LYS A 148 9.52 14.28 -0.04
CA LYS A 148 10.67 13.44 -0.32
C LYS A 148 10.52 12.78 -1.68
N MET A 149 11.62 12.51 -2.35
CA MET A 149 11.64 11.86 -3.66
C MET A 149 10.97 10.47 -3.62
N ASP A 150 11.24 9.68 -2.57
CA ASP A 150 10.64 8.36 -2.42
C ASP A 150 9.11 8.43 -2.23
N ASP A 151 8.60 9.41 -1.48
CA ASP A 151 7.15 9.61 -1.31
C ASP A 151 6.48 9.99 -2.65
N ALA A 152 7.14 10.81 -3.47
CA ALA A 152 6.64 11.18 -4.79
C ALA A 152 6.62 9.98 -5.75
N LEU A 153 7.71 9.19 -5.77
CA LEU A 153 7.79 7.99 -6.60
C LEU A 153 6.75 6.95 -6.18
N ASP A 154 6.53 6.74 -4.88
CA ASP A 154 5.50 5.86 -4.36
C ASP A 154 4.08 6.35 -4.77
N ALA A 155 3.84 7.68 -4.78
CA ALA A 155 2.58 8.25 -5.28
C ALA A 155 2.38 8.03 -6.80
N PHE A 156 3.43 8.13 -7.61
CA PHE A 156 3.34 7.78 -9.03
C PHE A 156 3.04 6.29 -9.25
N ALA A 157 3.66 5.40 -8.48
CA ALA A 157 3.35 3.97 -8.55
C ALA A 157 1.89 3.69 -8.17
N ALA A 158 1.35 4.37 -7.16
CA ALA A 158 -0.07 4.29 -6.81
C ALA A 158 -0.96 4.79 -7.96
N ALA A 159 -0.62 5.93 -8.58
CA ALA A 159 -1.36 6.45 -9.75
C ALA A 159 -1.33 5.46 -10.94
N TRP A 160 -0.20 4.81 -11.21
CA TRP A 160 -0.09 3.76 -12.21
C TRP A 160 -1.02 2.58 -11.90
N THR A 161 -1.07 2.14 -10.65
CA THR A 161 -1.97 1.08 -10.19
C THR A 161 -3.44 1.48 -10.38
N ALA A 162 -3.84 2.69 -9.96
CA ALA A 162 -5.20 3.20 -10.16
C ALA A 162 -5.60 3.22 -11.65
N LYS A 163 -4.71 3.70 -12.53
CA LYS A 163 -4.91 3.71 -13.99
C LYS A 163 -5.12 2.30 -14.56
N ARG A 164 -4.36 1.31 -14.08
CA ARG A 164 -4.50 -0.09 -14.49
C ARG A 164 -5.81 -0.69 -13.98
N TYR A 165 -6.17 -0.38 -12.74
CA TYR A 165 -7.42 -0.84 -12.13
C TYR A 165 -8.64 -0.41 -12.94
N VAL A 166 -8.75 0.88 -13.26
CA VAL A 166 -9.83 1.42 -14.10
C VAL A 166 -9.88 0.75 -15.48
N ARG A 167 -8.73 0.37 -16.03
CA ARG A 167 -8.63 -0.29 -17.34
C ARG A 167 -8.83 -1.81 -17.30
N GLY A 168 -9.08 -2.40 -16.14
CA GLY A 168 -9.19 -3.84 -15.96
C GLY A 168 -7.88 -4.59 -16.24
N LYS A 169 -6.71 -3.92 -16.08
CA LYS A 169 -5.37 -4.47 -16.35
C LYS A 169 -4.56 -4.75 -15.08
N SER A 170 -5.12 -4.44 -13.92
CA SER A 170 -4.48 -4.69 -12.62
C SER A 170 -4.53 -6.17 -12.23
N VAL A 171 -3.60 -6.58 -11.39
CA VAL A 171 -3.66 -7.83 -10.67
C VAL A 171 -4.31 -7.58 -9.32
N ILE A 172 -5.32 -8.35 -8.96
CA ILE A 172 -6.00 -8.29 -7.67
C ILE A 172 -5.51 -9.48 -6.85
N ILE A 173 -4.90 -9.19 -5.70
CA ILE A 173 -4.52 -10.21 -4.72
C ILE A 173 -5.57 -10.21 -3.63
N GLY A 174 -6.19 -11.38 -3.35
CA GLY A 174 -7.33 -11.48 -2.44
C GLY A 174 -8.66 -11.06 -3.07
N GLY A 175 -9.52 -10.39 -2.32
CA GLY A 175 -10.78 -9.81 -2.78
C GLY A 175 -12.00 -10.74 -2.70
N ARG A 176 -11.86 -11.93 -2.13
CA ARG A 176 -12.99 -12.86 -1.88
C ARG A 176 -13.60 -12.66 -0.51
N ASP A 177 -12.82 -12.15 0.42
CA ASP A 177 -13.18 -12.01 1.82
C ASP A 177 -13.18 -10.54 2.24
N TYR A 178 -13.86 -10.28 3.34
CA TYR A 178 -13.99 -8.95 3.93
C TYR A 178 -13.58 -9.01 5.41
N ASP A 179 -13.08 -7.90 5.91
CA ASP A 179 -12.87 -7.78 7.35
C ASP A 179 -14.20 -7.57 8.10
N LYS A 180 -14.15 -7.54 9.44
CA LYS A 180 -15.34 -7.40 10.30
C LYS A 180 -16.12 -6.09 10.10
N GLN A 181 -15.53 -5.09 9.44
CA GLN A 181 -16.17 -3.81 9.16
C GLN A 181 -16.60 -3.67 7.69
N GLY A 182 -16.41 -4.72 6.88
CA GLY A 182 -16.83 -4.77 5.49
C GLY A 182 -15.82 -4.26 4.47
N TYR A 183 -14.57 -3.99 4.88
CA TYR A 183 -13.51 -3.67 3.92
C TYR A 183 -13.01 -4.95 3.24
N PRO A 184 -12.87 -4.95 1.90
CA PRO A 184 -12.37 -6.11 1.20
C PRO A 184 -10.91 -6.39 1.57
N LEU A 185 -10.60 -7.65 1.81
CA LEU A 185 -9.24 -8.13 2.02
C LEU A 185 -8.57 -8.28 0.65
N ARG A 186 -8.00 -7.21 0.12
CA ARG A 186 -7.36 -7.21 -1.20
C ARG A 186 -6.31 -6.13 -1.34
N VAL A 187 -5.32 -6.39 -2.20
CA VAL A 187 -4.34 -5.41 -2.68
C VAL A 187 -4.32 -5.42 -4.20
N ILE A 188 -4.26 -4.24 -4.82
CA ILE A 188 -4.26 -4.03 -6.26
C ILE A 188 -2.82 -3.72 -6.73
N ILE A 189 -2.42 -4.33 -7.87
CA ILE A 189 -1.11 -4.11 -8.49
C ILE A 189 -1.29 -3.81 -9.99
#